data_a644e2a9a840ad9eb6d5c884485f155b
#
_entry.id   a644e2a9a840ad9eb6d5c884485f155b
#
_cell.length_a   1.000
_cell.length_b   1.000
_cell.length_c   1.000
_cell.angle_alpha   90.00
_cell.angle_beta   90.00
_cell.angle_gamma   90.00
#
_symmetry.space_group_name_H-M   'P 1'
#
loop_
_entity.id
_entity.type
_entity.pdbx_description
1 polymer ?
#
loop_
_entity_poly.entity_id
_entity_poly.type
_entity_poly.pdbx_seq_one_letter_code
_entity_poly.pdbx_strand_id
1 'polypeptide(L)'
;YRIGDVMFDFANNTFLAGLNPASLSLVAVYQSLESVIGVLFNLFGGVIADSFKRKKIIITTNILCGTACLVLSFLTKEQWLVYAIVLTNVILAFMSAFSSPSYKAFTKEIVKKDSISQLNSLLETTSTVIKVTVPMVAIFLYKLLGIHGVLLLDGLSFLIAALLISFILPVNDEVVIKEKVTIREIFNDLKIGFKYVYSHKSIFIITVLSALVNFFLAAYNLLLPYSNQMFGEISTGLYGTFLTAEAIGGFIGAILSGFVNKELSSMRLILFLSLSGLMLMLAPPFYIMFHNAIILALSPALFSLFLSIFNIQFFSLVQKDVDNDFLGRVFGIIFTITILFMPIGTGFFSVALNPNNSFNLFIIGSCITTLSLVFRI
;
A
#
# COMPACT_ATOMS: atom_id res chain seq x y z
N TYR A 1 4.73 10.70 -11.05
CA TYR A 1 5.45 9.53 -10.52
C TYR A 1 4.51 8.42 -10.05
N ARG A 2 3.35 8.71 -9.40
CA ARG A 2 2.43 7.67 -8.90
C ARG A 2 1.92 6.70 -9.98
N ILE A 3 1.73 7.15 -11.21
CA ILE A 3 1.36 6.28 -12.33
C ILE A 3 2.47 5.27 -12.59
N GLY A 4 3.72 5.75 -12.64
CA GLY A 4 4.89 4.90 -12.79
C GLY A 4 5.02 3.89 -11.67
N ASP A 5 4.93 4.32 -10.39
CA ASP A 5 5.00 3.41 -9.24
C ASP A 5 4.03 2.22 -9.37
N VAL A 6 2.75 2.49 -9.68
CA VAL A 6 1.73 1.43 -9.83
C VAL A 6 2.05 0.52 -11.03
N MET A 7 2.57 1.08 -12.12
CA MET A 7 2.99 0.30 -13.29
C MET A 7 4.24 -0.53 -12.99
N PHE A 8 5.20 0.03 -12.27
CA PHE A 8 6.41 -0.65 -11.82
C PHE A 8 6.08 -1.87 -10.96
N ASP A 9 5.27 -1.68 -9.93
CA ASP A 9 4.86 -2.75 -9.04
C ASP A 9 4.08 -3.84 -9.78
N PHE A 10 3.14 -3.46 -10.64
CA PHE A 10 2.39 -4.40 -11.45
C PHE A 10 3.30 -5.23 -12.36
N ALA A 11 4.20 -4.57 -13.09
CA ALA A 11 5.08 -5.23 -14.06
C ALA A 11 6.08 -6.17 -13.37
N ASN A 12 6.70 -5.73 -12.29
CA ASN A 12 7.67 -6.53 -11.55
C ASN A 12 7.01 -7.74 -10.87
N ASN A 13 5.88 -7.55 -10.19
CA ASN A 13 5.14 -8.66 -9.58
C ASN A 13 4.68 -9.66 -10.65
N THR A 14 4.19 -9.19 -11.81
CA THR A 14 3.78 -10.04 -12.93
C THR A 14 4.97 -10.82 -13.51
N PHE A 15 6.11 -10.15 -13.73
CA PHE A 15 7.32 -10.78 -14.25
C PHE A 15 7.86 -11.83 -13.27
N LEU A 16 8.04 -11.47 -12.01
CA LEU A 16 8.57 -12.38 -10.98
C LEU A 16 7.66 -13.60 -10.77
N ALA A 17 6.34 -13.39 -10.75
CA ALA A 17 5.37 -14.48 -10.61
C ALA A 17 5.34 -15.41 -11.84
N GLY A 18 5.68 -14.90 -13.02
CA GLY A 18 5.73 -15.65 -14.27
C GLY A 18 6.95 -16.54 -14.44
N LEU A 19 8.03 -16.31 -13.66
CA LEU A 19 9.28 -17.06 -13.83
C LEU A 19 9.15 -18.54 -13.48
N ASN A 20 8.49 -18.85 -12.35
CA ASN A 20 8.29 -20.23 -11.88
C ASN A 20 7.35 -20.20 -10.65
N PRO A 21 6.50 -21.21 -10.41
CA PRO A 21 5.75 -21.34 -9.15
C PRO A 21 6.63 -21.33 -7.90
N ALA A 22 7.89 -21.77 -7.97
CA ALA A 22 8.88 -21.65 -6.92
C ALA A 22 9.33 -20.20 -6.65
N SER A 23 8.95 -19.25 -7.50
CA SER A 23 9.28 -17.82 -7.35
C SER A 23 8.48 -17.12 -6.23
N LEU A 24 7.56 -17.80 -5.56
CA LEU A 24 6.76 -17.22 -4.46
C LEU A 24 7.66 -16.61 -3.37
N SER A 25 8.76 -17.28 -3.01
CA SER A 25 9.75 -16.74 -2.07
C SER A 25 10.44 -15.48 -2.59
N LEU A 26 10.66 -15.38 -3.89
CA LEU A 26 11.29 -14.20 -4.51
C LEU A 26 10.33 -12.99 -4.50
N VAL A 27 9.06 -13.21 -4.85
CA VAL A 27 8.02 -12.17 -4.74
C VAL A 27 7.84 -11.77 -3.28
N ALA A 28 7.92 -12.71 -2.35
CA ALA A 28 7.88 -12.43 -0.91
C ALA A 28 9.04 -11.53 -0.47
N VAL A 29 10.27 -11.81 -0.92
CA VAL A 29 11.43 -10.95 -0.64
C VAL A 29 11.22 -9.56 -1.23
N TYR A 30 10.77 -9.47 -2.49
CA TYR A 30 10.49 -8.21 -3.16
C TYR A 30 9.50 -7.33 -2.35
N GLN A 31 8.34 -7.87 -1.98
CA GLN A 31 7.29 -7.15 -1.22
C GLN A 31 7.70 -6.86 0.24
N SER A 32 8.42 -7.80 0.89
CA SER A 32 8.85 -7.62 2.28
C SER A 32 9.91 -6.54 2.43
N LEU A 33 10.85 -6.44 1.49
CA LEU A 33 11.92 -5.43 1.53
C LEU A 33 11.34 -4.01 1.47
N GLU A 34 10.34 -3.78 0.62
CA GLU A 34 9.64 -2.50 0.53
C GLU A 34 9.02 -2.11 1.88
N SER A 35 8.27 -3.03 2.49
CA SER A 35 7.62 -2.81 3.78
C SER A 35 8.62 -2.56 4.92
N VAL A 36 9.69 -3.35 4.99
CA VAL A 36 10.74 -3.22 6.01
C VAL A 36 11.47 -1.88 5.88
N ILE A 37 11.84 -1.50 4.64
CA ILE A 37 12.51 -0.22 4.38
C ILE A 37 11.59 0.94 4.74
N GLY A 38 10.30 0.86 4.35
CA GLY A 38 9.30 1.86 4.70
C GLY A 38 9.20 2.06 6.21
N VAL A 39 9.09 0.99 6.99
CA VAL A 39 9.00 1.07 8.45
C VAL A 39 10.27 1.67 9.06
N LEU A 40 11.46 1.23 8.61
CA LEU A 40 12.73 1.68 9.18
C LEU A 40 13.04 3.15 8.86
N PHE A 41 12.77 3.59 7.63
CA PHE A 41 13.25 4.88 7.15
C PHE A 41 12.19 5.99 7.11
N ASN A 42 10.88 5.69 7.14
CA ASN A 42 9.84 6.72 7.16
C ASN A 42 9.94 7.65 8.39
N LEU A 43 10.39 7.13 9.53
CA LEU A 43 10.62 7.93 10.74
C LEU A 43 11.70 8.99 10.51
N PHE A 44 12.78 8.63 9.79
CA PHE A 44 13.86 9.55 9.45
C PHE A 44 13.48 10.51 8.31
N GLY A 45 12.60 10.06 7.41
CA GLY A 45 12.14 10.85 6.28
C GLY A 45 11.45 12.15 6.68
N GLY A 46 10.65 12.12 7.75
CA GLY A 46 10.01 13.31 8.31
C GLY A 46 11.05 14.33 8.80
N VAL A 47 12.06 13.88 9.54
CA VAL A 47 13.15 14.75 10.06
C VAL A 47 13.93 15.39 8.91
N ILE A 48 14.26 14.61 7.88
CA ILE A 48 14.98 15.10 6.70
C ILE A 48 14.11 16.10 5.90
N ALA A 49 12.82 15.83 5.73
CA ALA A 49 11.89 16.73 5.06
C ALA A 49 11.75 18.09 5.78
N ASP A 50 11.95 18.13 7.09
CA ASP A 50 11.93 19.37 7.89
C ASP A 50 13.30 20.07 7.95
N SER A 51 14.41 19.34 7.66
CA SER A 51 15.78 19.87 7.75
C SER A 51 16.33 20.40 6.43
N PHE A 52 15.79 19.98 5.30
CA PHE A 52 16.28 20.33 3.96
C PHE A 52 15.18 20.94 3.09
N LYS A 53 15.57 21.65 2.01
CA LYS A 53 14.63 22.18 1.02
C LYS A 53 13.87 21.04 0.36
N ARG A 54 12.57 20.91 0.67
CA ARG A 54 11.68 19.84 0.22
C ARG A 54 11.70 19.65 -1.30
N LYS A 55 11.66 20.77 -2.05
CA LYS A 55 11.79 20.73 -3.52
C LYS A 55 13.05 20.01 -3.99
N LYS A 56 14.21 20.25 -3.33
CA LYS A 56 15.47 19.56 -3.68
C LYS A 56 15.40 18.07 -3.39
N ILE A 57 14.85 17.66 -2.23
CA ILE A 57 14.66 16.24 -1.89
C ILE A 57 13.84 15.57 -2.98
N ILE A 58 12.68 16.14 -3.33
CA ILE A 58 11.75 15.59 -4.33
C ILE A 58 12.44 15.45 -5.70
N ILE A 59 13.14 16.46 -6.17
CA ILE A 59 13.84 16.42 -7.47
C ILE A 59 14.94 15.35 -7.44
N THR A 60 15.78 15.33 -6.41
CA THR A 60 16.89 14.38 -6.31
C THR A 60 16.39 12.94 -6.25
N THR A 61 15.39 12.66 -5.43
CA THR A 61 14.81 11.31 -5.32
C THR A 61 14.18 10.85 -6.63
N ASN A 62 13.44 11.72 -7.32
CA ASN A 62 12.88 11.38 -8.64
C ASN A 62 13.97 11.12 -9.69
N ILE A 63 15.07 11.89 -9.73
CA ILE A 63 16.18 11.64 -10.65
C ILE A 63 16.83 10.28 -10.34
N LEU A 64 17.09 9.98 -9.06
CA LEU A 64 17.71 8.71 -8.67
C LEU A 64 16.79 7.51 -8.99
N CYS A 65 15.50 7.60 -8.69
CA CYS A 65 14.54 6.56 -9.05
C CYS A 65 14.44 6.39 -10.57
N GLY A 66 14.31 7.50 -11.31
CA GLY A 66 14.22 7.47 -12.76
C GLY A 66 15.46 6.87 -13.42
N THR A 67 16.66 7.23 -12.97
CA THR A 67 17.90 6.64 -13.49
C THR A 67 18.01 5.15 -13.15
N ALA A 68 17.63 4.73 -11.95
CA ALA A 68 17.62 3.32 -11.56
C ALA A 68 16.69 2.49 -12.46
N CYS A 69 15.45 2.94 -12.69
CA CYS A 69 14.50 2.28 -13.58
C CYS A 69 14.98 2.25 -15.04
N LEU A 70 15.59 3.33 -15.53
CA LEU A 70 16.16 3.37 -16.89
C LEU A 70 17.31 2.38 -17.03
N VAL A 71 18.24 2.34 -16.10
CA VAL A 71 19.34 1.37 -16.13
C VAL A 71 18.79 -0.06 -16.12
N LEU A 72 17.79 -0.33 -15.27
CA LEU A 72 17.14 -1.63 -15.20
C LEU A 72 16.48 -2.02 -16.53
N SER A 73 15.86 -1.07 -17.24
CA SER A 73 15.18 -1.33 -18.52
C SER A 73 16.09 -1.85 -19.63
N PHE A 74 17.39 -1.60 -19.54
CA PHE A 74 18.39 -2.08 -20.53
C PHE A 74 19.04 -3.42 -20.17
N LEU A 75 18.72 -4.01 -19.02
CA LEU A 75 19.26 -5.32 -18.62
C LEU A 75 18.52 -6.46 -19.33
N THR A 76 19.15 -7.07 -20.32
CA THR A 76 18.53 -8.12 -21.15
C THR A 76 18.67 -9.53 -20.60
N LYS A 77 19.66 -9.78 -19.73
CA LYS A 77 19.89 -11.11 -19.14
C LYS A 77 18.94 -11.33 -17.97
N GLU A 78 18.03 -12.30 -18.10
CA GLU A 78 16.99 -12.62 -17.13
C GLU A 78 17.53 -12.85 -15.70
N GLN A 79 18.65 -13.56 -15.56
CA GLN A 79 19.26 -13.81 -14.27
C GLN A 79 19.66 -12.52 -13.53
N TRP A 80 20.25 -11.56 -14.24
CA TRP A 80 20.63 -10.28 -13.68
C TRP A 80 19.42 -9.36 -13.47
N LEU A 81 18.41 -9.47 -14.34
CA LEU A 81 17.19 -8.69 -14.27
C LEU A 81 16.45 -8.94 -12.96
N VAL A 82 16.34 -10.20 -12.53
CA VAL A 82 15.70 -10.57 -11.25
C VAL A 82 16.35 -9.87 -10.05
N TYR A 83 17.67 -9.96 -9.92
CA TYR A 83 18.38 -9.30 -8.83
C TYR A 83 18.30 -7.77 -8.91
N ALA A 84 18.36 -7.24 -10.12
CA ALA A 84 18.30 -5.80 -10.35
C ALA A 84 16.91 -5.24 -10.07
N ILE A 85 15.82 -5.98 -10.34
CA ILE A 85 14.44 -5.64 -9.95
C ILE A 85 14.35 -5.48 -8.42
N VAL A 86 14.83 -6.47 -7.68
CA VAL A 86 14.81 -6.43 -6.21
C VAL A 86 15.65 -5.26 -5.68
N LEU A 87 16.86 -5.04 -6.23
CA LEU A 87 17.70 -3.92 -5.84
C LEU A 87 17.06 -2.57 -6.15
N THR A 88 16.46 -2.44 -7.34
CA THR A 88 15.75 -1.19 -7.72
C THR A 88 14.57 -0.93 -6.81
N ASN A 89 13.79 -1.96 -6.45
CA ASN A 89 12.69 -1.83 -5.48
C ASN A 89 13.20 -1.30 -4.12
N VAL A 90 14.33 -1.83 -3.63
CA VAL A 90 15.00 -1.32 -2.41
C VAL A 90 15.36 0.15 -2.55
N ILE A 91 15.92 0.56 -3.69
CA ILE A 91 16.26 1.96 -3.96
C ILE A 91 14.99 2.83 -3.97
N LEU A 92 13.93 2.41 -4.67
CA LEU A 92 12.69 3.15 -4.76
C LEU A 92 12.02 3.27 -3.39
N ALA A 93 11.94 2.19 -2.62
CA ALA A 93 11.38 2.19 -1.28
C ALA A 93 12.16 3.12 -0.33
N PHE A 94 13.48 3.08 -0.39
CA PHE A 94 14.34 3.97 0.39
C PHE A 94 14.13 5.43 0.00
N MET A 95 14.13 5.76 -1.29
CA MET A 95 13.87 7.12 -1.78
C MET A 95 12.45 7.59 -1.44
N SER A 96 11.46 6.71 -1.51
CA SER A 96 10.06 6.99 -1.14
C SER A 96 9.91 7.38 0.33
N ALA A 97 10.68 6.76 1.23
CA ALA A 97 10.66 7.11 2.65
C ALA A 97 11.02 8.60 2.92
N PHE A 98 11.83 9.21 2.07
CA PHE A 98 12.18 10.63 2.17
C PHE A 98 11.29 11.53 1.30
N SER A 99 10.93 11.08 0.11
CA SER A 99 10.12 11.88 -0.81
C SER A 99 8.67 12.01 -0.37
N SER A 100 8.06 10.97 0.18
CA SER A 100 6.64 10.98 0.60
C SER A 100 6.30 12.07 1.63
N PRO A 101 7.03 12.21 2.76
CA PRO A 101 6.80 13.31 3.69
C PRO A 101 7.14 14.67 3.06
N SER A 102 8.18 14.73 2.22
CA SER A 102 8.55 15.96 1.50
C SER A 102 7.46 16.43 0.55
N TYR A 103 6.81 15.54 -0.21
CA TYR A 103 5.67 15.87 -1.08
C TYR A 103 4.49 16.42 -0.27
N LYS A 104 4.12 15.76 0.84
CA LYS A 104 3.01 16.20 1.70
C LYS A 104 3.26 17.60 2.29
N ALA A 105 4.49 17.87 2.68
CA ALA A 105 4.86 19.17 3.23
C ALA A 105 5.00 20.25 2.14
N PHE A 106 5.51 19.89 0.95
CA PHE A 106 5.68 20.80 -0.18
C PHE A 106 4.34 21.34 -0.72
N THR A 107 3.23 20.58 -0.58
CA THR A 107 1.90 21.09 -0.95
C THR A 107 1.53 22.39 -0.23
N LYS A 108 2.01 22.59 1.01
CA LYS A 108 1.77 23.82 1.78
C LYS A 108 2.63 25.00 1.31
N GLU A 109 3.73 24.73 0.61
CA GLU A 109 4.63 25.77 0.09
C GLU A 109 4.17 26.33 -1.26
N ILE A 110 3.40 25.55 -2.04
CA ILE A 110 3.04 25.88 -3.42
C ILE A 110 1.65 26.50 -3.58
N VAL A 111 0.83 26.55 -2.51
CA VAL A 111 -0.50 27.18 -2.53
C VAL A 111 -0.73 28.05 -1.30
N LYS A 112 -1.66 29.02 -1.41
CA LYS A 112 -2.13 29.81 -0.27
C LYS A 112 -2.86 28.92 0.75
N LYS A 113 -2.85 29.31 2.03
CA LYS A 113 -3.47 28.53 3.13
C LYS A 113 -4.92 28.13 2.84
N ASP A 114 -5.71 29.00 2.27
CA ASP A 114 -7.13 28.77 1.95
C ASP A 114 -7.34 27.70 0.87
N SER A 115 -6.34 27.45 0.01
CA SER A 115 -6.39 26.49 -1.09
C SER A 115 -5.77 25.12 -0.75
N ILE A 116 -5.19 24.94 0.44
CA ILE A 116 -4.54 23.68 0.85
C ILE A 116 -5.53 22.52 0.84
N SER A 117 -6.73 22.71 1.38
CA SER A 117 -7.78 21.67 1.42
C SER A 117 -8.21 21.25 0.01
N GLN A 118 -8.38 22.23 -0.89
CA GLN A 118 -8.75 21.97 -2.29
C GLN A 118 -7.65 21.19 -3.03
N LEU A 119 -6.37 21.57 -2.84
CA LEU A 119 -5.24 20.86 -3.44
C LEU A 119 -5.15 19.42 -2.92
N ASN A 120 -5.27 19.21 -1.61
CA ASN A 120 -5.25 17.88 -1.02
C ASN A 120 -6.40 17.00 -1.54
N SER A 121 -7.60 17.54 -1.67
CA SER A 121 -8.75 16.85 -2.25
C SER A 121 -8.48 16.45 -3.72
N LEU A 122 -7.90 17.35 -4.52
CA LEU A 122 -7.52 17.06 -5.90
C LEU A 122 -6.46 15.96 -5.99
N LEU A 123 -5.43 16.02 -5.14
CA LEU A 123 -4.38 15.01 -5.08
C LEU A 123 -4.92 13.64 -4.70
N GLU A 124 -5.84 13.57 -3.72
CA GLU A 124 -6.46 12.33 -3.28
C GLU A 124 -7.40 11.75 -4.34
N THR A 125 -8.22 12.60 -4.98
CA THR A 125 -9.05 12.20 -6.11
C THR A 125 -8.21 11.65 -7.25
N THR A 126 -7.14 12.36 -7.63
CA THR A 126 -6.20 11.90 -8.67
C THR A 126 -5.55 10.57 -8.29
N SER A 127 -5.14 10.42 -7.03
CA SER A 127 -4.57 9.15 -6.53
C SER A 127 -5.56 8.00 -6.65
N THR A 128 -6.83 8.24 -6.33
CA THR A 128 -7.89 7.24 -6.45
C THR A 128 -8.13 6.86 -7.91
N VAL A 129 -8.21 7.83 -8.82
CA VAL A 129 -8.34 7.58 -10.26
C VAL A 129 -7.18 6.74 -10.78
N ILE A 130 -5.93 7.06 -10.38
CA ILE A 130 -4.75 6.30 -10.75
C ILE A 130 -4.86 4.85 -10.27
N LYS A 131 -5.22 4.61 -9.01
CA LYS A 131 -5.36 3.26 -8.45
C LYS A 131 -6.41 2.41 -9.19
N VAL A 132 -7.49 3.04 -9.69
CA VAL A 132 -8.54 2.33 -10.45
C VAL A 132 -8.11 2.08 -11.89
N THR A 133 -7.52 3.06 -12.56
CA THR A 133 -7.31 3.00 -14.02
C THR A 133 -5.96 2.40 -14.41
N VAL A 134 -4.90 2.68 -13.65
CA VAL A 134 -3.54 2.29 -14.03
C VAL A 134 -3.33 0.77 -14.07
N PRO A 135 -3.90 -0.06 -13.19
CA PRO A 135 -3.74 -1.52 -13.32
C PRO A 135 -4.27 -2.06 -14.65
N MET A 136 -5.39 -1.53 -15.16
CA MET A 136 -5.93 -1.92 -16.48
C MET A 136 -4.99 -1.51 -17.63
N VAL A 137 -4.48 -0.27 -17.56
CA VAL A 137 -3.51 0.25 -18.53
C VAL A 137 -2.20 -0.54 -18.46
N ALA A 138 -1.75 -0.89 -17.25
CA ALA A 138 -0.53 -1.66 -17.02
C ALA A 138 -0.59 -3.07 -17.65
N ILE A 139 -1.75 -3.76 -17.57
CA ILE A 139 -1.96 -5.03 -18.28
C ILE A 139 -1.70 -4.87 -19.78
N PHE A 140 -2.32 -3.85 -20.38
CA PHE A 140 -2.20 -3.60 -21.83
C PHE A 140 -0.75 -3.25 -22.20
N LEU A 141 -0.13 -2.33 -21.46
CA LEU A 141 1.24 -1.91 -21.73
C LEU A 141 2.24 -3.03 -21.48
N TYR A 142 2.05 -3.85 -20.45
CA TYR A 142 2.91 -5.01 -20.20
C TYR A 142 2.83 -6.04 -21.32
N LYS A 143 1.63 -6.32 -21.85
CA LYS A 143 1.44 -7.20 -23.00
C LYS A 143 2.08 -6.66 -24.28
N LEU A 144 2.06 -5.34 -24.48
CA LEU A 144 2.57 -4.70 -25.69
C LEU A 144 4.09 -4.50 -25.64
N LEU A 145 4.64 -4.05 -24.53
CA LEU A 145 6.00 -3.56 -24.40
C LEU A 145 6.90 -4.51 -23.55
N GLY A 146 6.28 -5.48 -22.87
CA GLY A 146 7.00 -6.34 -21.91
C GLY A 146 7.51 -5.59 -20.71
N ILE A 147 8.30 -6.30 -19.88
CA ILE A 147 8.89 -5.73 -18.64
C ILE A 147 9.80 -4.54 -18.94
N HIS A 148 10.65 -4.62 -19.96
CA HIS A 148 11.61 -3.58 -20.29
C HIS A 148 10.96 -2.27 -20.71
N GLY A 149 9.89 -2.35 -21.53
CA GLY A 149 9.15 -1.17 -21.95
C GLY A 149 8.42 -0.47 -20.82
N VAL A 150 7.84 -1.24 -19.88
CA VAL A 150 7.17 -0.67 -18.71
C VAL A 150 8.18 -0.01 -17.78
N LEU A 151 9.33 -0.63 -17.51
CA LEU A 151 10.42 -0.05 -16.71
C LEU A 151 10.98 1.25 -17.35
N LEU A 152 11.07 1.30 -18.68
CA LEU A 152 11.48 2.51 -19.40
C LEU A 152 10.46 3.63 -19.22
N LEU A 153 9.16 3.33 -19.38
CA LEU A 153 8.09 4.31 -19.16
C LEU A 153 8.07 4.84 -17.73
N ASP A 154 8.29 3.97 -16.76
CA ASP A 154 8.37 4.36 -15.35
C ASP A 154 9.58 5.28 -15.10
N GLY A 155 10.77 4.89 -15.55
CA GLY A 155 11.96 5.74 -15.46
C GLY A 155 11.77 7.12 -16.07
N LEU A 156 11.13 7.19 -17.25
CA LEU A 156 10.79 8.46 -17.89
C LEU A 156 9.77 9.26 -17.06
N SER A 157 8.78 8.59 -16.46
CA SER A 157 7.77 9.26 -15.61
C SER A 157 8.39 9.98 -14.42
N PHE A 158 9.38 9.37 -13.76
CA PHE A 158 10.13 9.99 -12.67
C PHE A 158 10.95 11.19 -13.15
N LEU A 159 11.64 11.07 -14.28
CA LEU A 159 12.43 12.19 -14.82
C LEU A 159 11.55 13.37 -15.26
N ILE A 160 10.40 13.07 -15.88
CA ILE A 160 9.41 14.10 -16.23
C ILE A 160 8.87 14.76 -14.96
N ALA A 161 8.58 13.98 -13.90
CA ALA A 161 8.13 14.51 -12.61
C ALA A 161 9.20 15.44 -12.01
N ALA A 162 10.47 15.04 -12.02
CA ALA A 162 11.58 15.89 -11.55
C ALA A 162 11.67 17.21 -12.33
N LEU A 163 11.54 17.13 -13.67
CA LEU A 163 11.55 18.30 -14.54
C LEU A 163 10.38 19.24 -14.24
N LEU A 164 9.15 18.71 -14.17
CA LEU A 164 7.94 19.52 -13.90
C LEU A 164 8.04 20.20 -12.52
N ILE A 165 8.50 19.48 -11.50
CA ILE A 165 8.67 20.05 -10.15
C ILE A 165 9.74 21.14 -10.13
N SER A 166 10.77 21.05 -10.98
CA SER A 166 11.79 22.08 -11.09
C SER A 166 11.23 23.46 -11.49
N PHE A 167 10.13 23.49 -12.25
CA PHE A 167 9.45 24.72 -12.66
C PHE A 167 8.46 25.26 -11.62
N ILE A 168 8.06 24.49 -10.63
CA ILE A 168 7.13 24.94 -9.58
C ILE A 168 7.88 25.91 -8.66
N LEU A 169 7.40 27.14 -8.58
CA LEU A 169 7.92 28.14 -7.64
C LEU A 169 7.12 28.07 -6.32
N PRO A 170 7.78 27.96 -5.17
CA PRO A 170 7.09 28.06 -3.89
C PRO A 170 6.48 29.47 -3.74
N VAL A 171 5.25 29.52 -3.25
CA VAL A 171 4.54 30.78 -2.94
C VAL A 171 4.95 31.28 -1.54
N ASN A 172 5.29 30.34 -0.64
CA ASN A 172 5.72 30.64 0.72
C ASN A 172 7.14 30.11 0.92
N ASP A 173 8.12 31.01 1.01
CA ASP A 173 9.54 30.64 1.19
C ASP A 173 9.90 30.39 2.68
N GLU A 174 8.94 30.39 3.59
CA GLU A 174 9.19 30.09 5.00
C GLU A 174 9.48 28.60 5.19
N VAL A 175 10.74 28.22 4.93
CA VAL A 175 11.29 27.02 5.54
C VAL A 175 11.42 27.30 7.03
N VAL A 176 10.38 27.03 7.79
CA VAL A 176 10.50 26.96 9.25
C VAL A 176 11.39 25.74 9.53
N ILE A 177 12.69 26.01 9.69
CA ILE A 177 13.63 25.01 10.19
C ILE A 177 13.18 24.75 11.63
N LYS A 178 12.36 23.70 11.81
CA LYS A 178 12.03 23.20 13.15
C LYS A 178 13.32 22.77 13.83
N GLU A 179 13.39 22.99 15.15
CA GLU A 179 14.48 22.48 15.99
C GLU A 179 14.75 21.00 15.65
N LYS A 180 16.05 20.66 15.58
CA LYS A 180 16.51 19.30 15.21
C LYS A 180 15.86 18.27 16.11
N VAL A 181 14.90 17.53 15.61
CA VAL A 181 14.32 16.40 16.32
C VAL A 181 15.42 15.35 16.52
N THR A 182 15.72 15.04 17.75
CA THR A 182 16.77 14.08 18.11
C THR A 182 16.22 12.65 18.01
N ILE A 183 17.04 11.69 17.59
CA ILE A 183 16.68 10.25 17.55
C ILE A 183 16.11 9.80 18.92
N ARG A 184 16.68 10.31 20.02
CA ARG A 184 16.20 10.04 21.38
C ARG A 184 14.77 10.52 21.62
N GLU A 185 14.39 11.65 21.06
CA GLU A 185 13.02 12.18 21.16
C GLU A 185 12.04 11.29 20.39
N ILE A 186 12.42 10.81 19.19
CA ILE A 186 11.61 9.88 18.41
C ILE A 186 11.34 8.60 19.23
N PHE A 187 12.37 7.99 19.81
CA PHE A 187 12.18 6.79 20.66
C PHE A 187 11.34 7.06 21.90
N ASN A 188 11.49 8.24 22.52
CA ASN A 188 10.68 8.62 23.68
C ASN A 188 9.21 8.80 23.27
N ASP A 189 8.94 9.44 22.13
CA ASP A 189 7.59 9.61 21.59
C ASP A 189 6.93 8.26 21.22
N LEU A 190 7.69 7.33 20.66
CA LEU A 190 7.22 5.95 20.42
C LEU A 190 6.86 5.26 21.75
N LYS A 191 7.69 5.39 22.78
CA LYS A 191 7.43 4.81 24.11
C LYS A 191 6.17 5.40 24.76
N ILE A 192 5.98 6.71 24.65
CA ILE A 192 4.80 7.40 25.16
C ILE A 192 3.55 6.93 24.39
N GLY A 193 3.61 6.90 23.06
CA GLY A 193 2.52 6.42 22.22
C GLY A 193 2.16 4.96 22.51
N PHE A 194 3.13 4.08 22.69
CA PHE A 194 2.90 2.69 23.05
C PHE A 194 2.21 2.55 24.42
N LYS A 195 2.68 3.31 25.41
CA LYS A 195 2.06 3.33 26.75
C LYS A 195 0.61 3.81 26.69
N TYR A 196 0.34 4.82 25.88
CA TYR A 196 -1.01 5.34 25.66
C TYR A 196 -1.93 4.28 25.03
N VAL A 197 -1.51 3.66 23.92
CA VAL A 197 -2.27 2.58 23.25
C VAL A 197 -2.53 1.42 24.21
N TYR A 198 -1.52 0.99 24.96
CA TYR A 198 -1.64 -0.10 25.91
C TYR A 198 -2.63 0.19 27.06
N SER A 199 -2.71 1.45 27.52
CA SER A 199 -3.62 1.86 28.60
C SER A 199 -5.08 2.00 28.13
N HIS A 200 -5.33 2.14 26.81
CA HIS A 200 -6.68 2.27 26.24
C HIS A 200 -7.11 0.94 25.59
N LYS A 201 -7.78 0.09 26.40
CA LYS A 201 -8.14 -1.30 26.05
C LYS A 201 -8.79 -1.43 24.65
N SER A 202 -9.73 -0.56 24.29
CA SER A 202 -10.42 -0.59 22.98
C SER A 202 -9.45 -0.37 21.82
N ILE A 203 -8.60 0.66 21.91
CA ILE A 203 -7.61 0.98 20.87
C ILE A 203 -6.57 -0.14 20.77
N PHE A 204 -6.10 -0.67 21.91
CA PHE A 204 -5.14 -1.76 21.95
C PHE A 204 -5.68 -3.02 21.28
N ILE A 205 -6.90 -3.46 21.62
CA ILE A 205 -7.54 -4.66 21.04
C ILE A 205 -7.68 -4.51 19.53
N ILE A 206 -8.18 -3.38 19.03
CA ILE A 206 -8.36 -3.18 17.58
C ILE A 206 -7.00 -3.05 16.88
N THR A 207 -5.99 -2.46 17.51
CA THR A 207 -4.63 -2.41 16.94
C THR A 207 -4.03 -3.80 16.80
N VAL A 208 -4.15 -4.65 17.82
CA VAL A 208 -3.68 -6.04 17.76
C VAL A 208 -4.44 -6.83 16.72
N LEU A 209 -5.76 -6.70 16.67
CA LEU A 209 -6.58 -7.32 15.63
C LEU A 209 -6.15 -6.86 14.23
N SER A 210 -5.96 -5.56 14.03
CA SER A 210 -5.49 -5.01 12.74
C SER A 210 -4.12 -5.55 12.35
N ALA A 211 -3.19 -5.70 13.30
CA ALA A 211 -1.87 -6.28 13.05
C ALA A 211 -1.97 -7.75 12.60
N LEU A 212 -2.77 -8.56 13.31
CA LEU A 212 -3.00 -9.95 12.95
C LEU A 212 -3.70 -10.09 11.59
N VAL A 213 -4.64 -9.20 11.28
CA VAL A 213 -5.28 -9.16 9.96
C VAL A 213 -4.26 -8.79 8.88
N ASN A 214 -3.37 -7.83 9.11
CA ASN A 214 -2.30 -7.49 8.16
C ASN A 214 -1.34 -8.66 7.90
N PHE A 215 -1.13 -9.54 8.89
CA PHE A 215 -0.41 -10.79 8.68
C PHE A 215 -1.09 -11.67 7.61
N PHE A 216 -2.42 -11.82 7.63
CA PHE A 216 -3.17 -12.57 6.61
C PHE A 216 -3.32 -11.79 5.30
N LEU A 217 -3.44 -10.45 5.35
CA LEU A 217 -3.43 -9.61 4.15
C LEU A 217 -2.12 -9.71 3.38
N ALA A 218 -1.01 -9.95 4.07
CA ALA A 218 0.26 -10.23 3.43
C ALA A 218 0.21 -11.48 2.54
N ALA A 219 -0.49 -12.54 2.97
CA ALA A 219 -0.74 -13.73 2.15
C ALA A 219 -1.56 -13.40 0.90
N TYR A 220 -2.61 -12.58 1.06
CA TYR A 220 -3.43 -12.13 -0.04
C TYR A 220 -2.61 -11.33 -1.06
N ASN A 221 -1.87 -10.32 -0.62
CA ASN A 221 -1.01 -9.50 -1.49
C ASN A 221 0.07 -10.33 -2.20
N LEU A 222 0.66 -11.30 -1.49
CA LEU A 222 1.65 -12.21 -2.04
C LEU A 222 1.09 -13.07 -3.18
N LEU A 223 -0.18 -13.50 -3.06
CA LEU A 223 -0.83 -14.37 -4.04
C LEU A 223 -1.48 -13.63 -5.21
N LEU A 224 -1.75 -12.33 -5.07
CA LEU A 224 -2.39 -11.54 -6.12
C LEU A 224 -1.70 -11.67 -7.50
N PRO A 225 -0.36 -11.57 -7.64
CA PRO A 225 0.32 -11.74 -8.92
C PRO A 225 0.14 -13.13 -9.53
N TYR A 226 -0.17 -14.13 -8.70
CA TYR A 226 -0.42 -15.52 -9.09
C TYR A 226 -1.89 -15.82 -9.42
N SER A 227 -2.75 -14.80 -9.50
CA SER A 227 -4.20 -14.97 -9.77
C SER A 227 -4.48 -15.77 -11.05
N ASN A 228 -3.67 -15.58 -12.10
CA ASN A 228 -3.80 -16.36 -13.34
C ASN A 228 -3.44 -17.84 -13.16
N GLN A 229 -2.56 -18.16 -12.22
CA GLN A 229 -2.15 -19.54 -11.91
C GLN A 229 -3.16 -20.20 -10.97
N MET A 230 -3.70 -19.45 -9.97
CA MET A 230 -4.73 -19.93 -9.05
C MET A 230 -6.04 -20.27 -9.76
N PHE A 231 -6.44 -19.43 -10.73
CA PHE A 231 -7.71 -19.51 -11.44
C PHE A 231 -7.47 -19.65 -12.95
N GLY A 232 -6.65 -20.64 -13.32
CA GLY A 232 -6.33 -20.95 -14.74
C GLY A 232 -7.60 -21.08 -15.58
N GLU A 233 -7.47 -20.89 -16.91
CA GLU A 233 -8.51 -21.06 -17.92
C GLU A 233 -9.53 -19.90 -18.06
N ILE A 234 -9.61 -18.94 -17.13
CA ILE A 234 -10.60 -17.84 -17.24
C ILE A 234 -10.08 -16.66 -18.06
N SER A 235 -8.88 -16.17 -17.74
CA SER A 235 -8.33 -14.94 -18.35
C SER A 235 -6.84 -14.79 -18.07
N THR A 236 -6.12 -14.24 -19.04
CA THR A 236 -4.67 -13.93 -18.89
C THR A 236 -4.40 -12.60 -18.15
N GLY A 237 -5.42 -11.93 -17.64
CA GLY A 237 -5.29 -10.61 -17.00
C GLY A 237 -5.92 -10.51 -15.62
N LEU A 238 -6.12 -11.64 -14.91
CA LEU A 238 -6.82 -11.65 -13.62
C LEU A 238 -6.14 -10.79 -12.56
N TYR A 239 -4.82 -10.73 -12.51
CA TYR A 239 -4.11 -9.89 -11.53
C TYR A 239 -4.53 -8.42 -11.62
N GLY A 240 -4.45 -7.83 -12.80
CA GLY A 240 -4.88 -6.45 -12.98
C GLY A 240 -6.39 -6.26 -12.82
N THR A 241 -7.20 -7.27 -13.21
CA THR A 241 -8.65 -7.25 -12.98
C THR A 241 -8.96 -7.21 -11.48
N PHE A 242 -8.26 -7.98 -10.66
CA PHE A 242 -8.40 -7.97 -9.21
C PHE A 242 -7.98 -6.63 -8.60
N LEU A 243 -6.83 -6.09 -8.98
CA LEU A 243 -6.38 -4.79 -8.50
C LEU A 243 -7.39 -3.66 -8.84
N THR A 244 -7.94 -3.69 -10.05
CA THR A 244 -8.97 -2.73 -10.45
C THR A 244 -10.26 -2.91 -9.64
N ALA A 245 -10.70 -4.15 -9.45
CA ALA A 245 -11.88 -4.47 -8.66
C ALA A 245 -11.73 -4.03 -7.20
N GLU A 246 -10.56 -4.25 -6.60
CA GLU A 246 -10.24 -3.75 -5.26
C GLU A 246 -10.28 -2.22 -5.19
N ALA A 247 -9.69 -1.54 -6.15
CA ALA A 247 -9.69 -0.09 -6.17
C ALA A 247 -11.12 0.47 -6.27
N ILE A 248 -11.98 -0.12 -7.11
CA ILE A 248 -13.40 0.24 -7.22
C ILE A 248 -14.13 -0.06 -5.90
N GLY A 249 -13.95 -1.26 -5.35
CA GLY A 249 -14.55 -1.67 -4.08
C GLY A 249 -14.15 -0.76 -2.92
N GLY A 250 -12.87 -0.46 -2.80
CA GLY A 250 -12.32 0.45 -1.79
C GLY A 250 -12.87 1.87 -1.91
N PHE A 251 -13.02 2.37 -3.14
CA PHE A 251 -13.61 3.68 -3.41
C PHE A 251 -15.10 3.74 -3.01
N ILE A 252 -15.88 2.72 -3.39
CA ILE A 252 -17.29 2.62 -2.98
C ILE A 252 -17.38 2.50 -1.46
N GLY A 253 -16.53 1.69 -0.83
CA GLY A 253 -16.45 1.54 0.61
C GLY A 253 -16.14 2.85 1.34
N ALA A 254 -15.25 3.67 0.79
CA ALA A 254 -14.92 4.98 1.32
C ALA A 254 -16.14 5.93 1.29
N ILE A 255 -16.90 5.94 0.18
CA ILE A 255 -18.14 6.72 0.07
C ILE A 255 -19.17 6.22 1.10
N LEU A 256 -19.43 4.91 1.15
CA LEU A 256 -20.40 4.31 2.05
C LEU A 256 -20.03 4.53 3.52
N SER A 257 -18.74 4.57 3.85
CA SER A 257 -18.26 4.89 5.19
C SER A 257 -18.76 6.25 5.70
N GLY A 258 -18.95 7.23 4.82
CA GLY A 258 -19.52 8.53 5.16
C GLY A 258 -20.98 8.49 5.62
N PHE A 259 -21.73 7.48 5.23
CA PHE A 259 -23.13 7.26 5.61
C PHE A 259 -23.29 6.35 6.83
N VAL A 260 -22.21 5.70 7.26
CA VAL A 260 -22.24 4.86 8.46
C VAL A 260 -22.31 5.75 9.70
N ASN A 261 -23.21 5.40 10.62
CA ASN A 261 -23.49 6.18 11.83
C ASN A 261 -22.21 6.51 12.61
N LYS A 262 -22.04 7.78 13.02
CA LYS A 262 -20.85 8.32 13.69
C LYS A 262 -20.57 7.72 15.08
N GLU A 263 -21.50 6.95 15.64
CA GLU A 263 -21.37 6.24 16.92
C GLU A 263 -21.10 4.74 16.71
N LEU A 264 -20.03 4.42 16.00
CA LEU A 264 -19.64 3.03 15.83
C LEU A 264 -18.96 2.50 17.09
N SER A 265 -19.58 1.49 17.69
CA SER A 265 -18.91 0.69 18.73
C SER A 265 -17.83 -0.18 18.07
N SER A 266 -16.78 -0.51 18.82
CA SER A 266 -15.72 -1.44 18.41
C SER A 266 -16.28 -2.74 17.83
N MET A 267 -17.44 -3.18 18.31
CA MET A 267 -18.14 -4.38 17.85
C MET A 267 -18.62 -4.29 16.38
N ARG A 268 -19.09 -3.12 15.94
CA ARG A 268 -19.51 -2.92 14.55
C ARG A 268 -18.31 -2.84 13.60
N LEU A 269 -17.18 -2.31 14.07
CA LEU A 269 -15.92 -2.33 13.30
C LEU A 269 -15.48 -3.77 13.02
N ILE A 270 -15.50 -4.61 14.05
CA ILE A 270 -15.14 -6.03 13.93
C ILE A 270 -16.09 -6.75 12.94
N LEU A 271 -17.37 -6.38 12.90
CA LEU A 271 -18.32 -6.92 11.93
C LEU A 271 -17.92 -6.61 10.48
N PHE A 272 -17.54 -5.36 10.17
CA PHE A 272 -17.08 -5.01 8.81
C PHE A 272 -15.83 -5.79 8.43
N LEU A 273 -14.91 -5.99 9.36
CA LEU A 273 -13.73 -6.80 9.14
C LEU A 273 -14.07 -8.28 8.91
N SER A 274 -15.02 -8.84 9.68
CA SER A 274 -15.54 -10.20 9.44
C SER A 274 -16.20 -10.34 8.06
N LEU A 275 -16.99 -9.34 7.65
CA LEU A 275 -17.62 -9.32 6.33
C LEU A 275 -16.59 -9.27 5.22
N SER A 276 -15.48 -8.52 5.39
CA SER A 276 -14.43 -8.51 4.38
C SER A 276 -13.83 -9.91 4.18
N GLY A 277 -13.53 -10.64 5.26
CA GLY A 277 -13.05 -12.02 5.16
C GLY A 277 -14.07 -12.96 4.49
N LEU A 278 -15.36 -12.85 4.84
CA LEU A 278 -16.43 -13.63 4.20
C LEU A 278 -16.52 -13.39 2.70
N MET A 279 -16.35 -12.13 2.25
CA MET A 279 -16.38 -11.83 0.81
C MET A 279 -15.20 -12.47 0.07
N LEU A 280 -14.03 -12.56 0.71
CA LEU A 280 -12.87 -13.23 0.12
C LEU A 280 -13.09 -14.74 -0.04
N MET A 281 -13.87 -15.36 0.88
CA MET A 281 -14.25 -16.78 0.80
C MET A 281 -15.12 -17.10 -0.42
N LEU A 282 -15.75 -16.10 -1.05
CA LEU A 282 -16.60 -16.31 -2.22
C LEU A 282 -15.80 -16.55 -3.52
N ALA A 283 -14.49 -16.33 -3.55
CA ALA A 283 -13.70 -16.47 -4.76
C ALA A 283 -13.73 -17.89 -5.34
N PRO A 284 -13.44 -18.99 -4.60
CA PRO A 284 -13.52 -20.34 -5.16
C PRO A 284 -14.93 -20.74 -5.60
N PRO A 285 -16.03 -20.49 -4.85
CA PRO A 285 -17.38 -20.72 -5.35
C PRO A 285 -17.68 -19.98 -6.67
N PHE A 286 -17.30 -18.71 -6.77
CA PHE A 286 -17.51 -17.92 -8.01
C PHE A 286 -16.72 -18.52 -9.18
N TYR A 287 -15.48 -18.98 -8.91
CA TYR A 287 -14.67 -19.66 -9.90
C TYR A 287 -15.34 -20.93 -10.41
N ILE A 288 -15.76 -21.80 -9.50
CA ILE A 288 -16.33 -23.12 -9.84
C ILE A 288 -17.67 -23.00 -10.55
N MET A 289 -18.54 -22.07 -10.13
CA MET A 289 -19.91 -21.96 -10.65
C MET A 289 -19.99 -21.19 -11.96
N PHE A 290 -19.18 -20.15 -12.15
CA PHE A 290 -19.39 -19.19 -13.24
C PHE A 290 -18.28 -19.16 -14.27
N HIS A 291 -17.06 -19.58 -13.95
CA HIS A 291 -15.88 -19.53 -14.84
C HIS A 291 -15.72 -18.16 -15.56
N ASN A 292 -16.06 -17.09 -14.87
CA ASN A 292 -16.08 -15.73 -15.41
C ASN A 292 -15.23 -14.76 -14.58
N ALA A 293 -14.31 -14.06 -15.26
CA ALA A 293 -13.37 -13.16 -14.60
C ALA A 293 -14.04 -11.98 -13.86
N ILE A 294 -15.13 -11.44 -14.42
CA ILE A 294 -15.84 -10.28 -13.82
C ILE A 294 -16.56 -10.74 -12.54
N ILE A 295 -17.24 -11.90 -12.58
CA ILE A 295 -17.91 -12.44 -11.39
C ILE A 295 -16.91 -12.81 -10.32
N LEU A 296 -15.79 -13.43 -10.70
CA LEU A 296 -14.71 -13.75 -9.78
C LEU A 296 -14.14 -12.48 -9.12
N ALA A 297 -13.97 -11.39 -9.87
CA ALA A 297 -13.47 -10.11 -9.38
C ALA A 297 -14.42 -9.41 -8.39
N LEU A 298 -15.70 -9.80 -8.30
CA LEU A 298 -16.61 -9.30 -7.26
C LEU A 298 -16.13 -9.66 -5.85
N SER A 299 -15.46 -10.80 -5.68
CA SER A 299 -14.92 -11.21 -4.37
C SER A 299 -13.89 -10.21 -3.84
N PRO A 300 -12.77 -9.90 -4.53
CA PRO A 300 -11.83 -8.88 -4.07
C PRO A 300 -12.43 -7.46 -4.03
N ALA A 301 -13.42 -7.13 -4.89
CA ALA A 301 -14.10 -5.85 -4.83
C ALA A 301 -14.89 -5.68 -3.51
N LEU A 302 -15.72 -6.66 -3.15
CA LEU A 302 -16.50 -6.64 -1.93
C LEU A 302 -15.60 -6.74 -0.68
N PHE A 303 -14.54 -7.55 -0.73
CA PHE A 303 -13.52 -7.59 0.31
C PHE A 303 -12.94 -6.20 0.58
N SER A 304 -12.46 -5.51 -0.45
CA SER A 304 -11.87 -4.18 -0.35
C SER A 304 -12.88 -3.12 0.10
N LEU A 305 -14.15 -3.25 -0.30
CA LEU A 305 -15.24 -2.38 0.13
C LEU A 305 -15.40 -2.41 1.66
N PHE A 306 -15.57 -3.60 2.24
CA PHE A 306 -15.75 -3.74 3.70
C PHE A 306 -14.48 -3.40 4.47
N LEU A 307 -13.31 -3.76 3.94
CA LEU A 307 -12.02 -3.40 4.54
C LEU A 307 -11.80 -1.87 4.55
N SER A 308 -12.21 -1.17 3.50
CA SER A 308 -12.14 0.30 3.42
C SER A 308 -13.06 0.95 4.47
N ILE A 309 -14.29 0.48 4.63
CA ILE A 309 -15.19 0.95 5.69
C ILE A 309 -14.55 0.73 7.06
N PHE A 310 -14.01 -0.47 7.32
CA PHE A 310 -13.33 -0.76 8.58
C PHE A 310 -12.18 0.22 8.84
N ASN A 311 -11.28 0.40 7.89
CA ASN A 311 -10.11 1.27 8.05
C ASN A 311 -10.50 2.73 8.34
N ILE A 312 -11.45 3.30 7.59
CA ILE A 312 -11.87 4.69 7.77
C ILE A 312 -12.53 4.87 9.13
N GLN A 313 -13.41 3.96 9.52
CA GLN A 313 -14.10 4.04 10.80
C GLN A 313 -13.16 3.77 11.99
N PHE A 314 -12.17 2.89 11.84
CA PHE A 314 -11.15 2.66 12.84
C PHE A 314 -10.31 3.93 13.10
N PHE A 315 -9.82 4.57 12.04
CA PHE A 315 -9.08 5.81 12.19
C PHE A 315 -9.94 6.95 12.78
N SER A 316 -11.22 7.00 12.41
CA SER A 316 -12.16 7.95 12.99
C SER A 316 -12.41 7.71 14.49
N LEU A 317 -12.47 6.42 14.92
CA LEU A 317 -12.56 6.06 16.33
C LEU A 317 -11.32 6.56 17.10
N VAL A 318 -10.13 6.24 16.59
CA VAL A 318 -8.86 6.68 17.20
C VAL A 318 -8.80 8.20 17.31
N GLN A 319 -9.21 8.93 16.26
CA GLN A 319 -9.24 10.41 16.29
C GLN A 319 -10.19 10.99 17.32
N LYS A 320 -11.28 10.29 17.66
CA LYS A 320 -12.25 10.75 18.66
C LYS A 320 -11.82 10.43 20.09
N ASP A 321 -11.23 9.24 20.29
CA ASP A 321 -10.95 8.70 21.62
C ASP A 321 -9.57 9.12 22.14
N VAL A 322 -8.69 9.63 21.26
CA VAL A 322 -7.32 10.04 21.62
C VAL A 322 -7.22 11.54 21.72
N ASP A 323 -6.64 12.03 22.84
CA ASP A 323 -6.33 13.42 23.03
C ASP A 323 -5.42 13.96 21.92
N ASN A 324 -5.66 15.19 21.46
CA ASN A 324 -4.94 15.81 20.35
C ASN A 324 -3.41 15.79 20.54
N ASP A 325 -2.93 15.94 21.77
CA ASP A 325 -1.49 15.94 22.10
C ASP A 325 -0.80 14.59 21.90
N PHE A 326 -1.58 13.48 21.90
CA PHE A 326 -1.07 12.12 21.73
C PHE A 326 -1.39 11.54 20.36
N LEU A 327 -2.24 12.17 19.55
CA LEU A 327 -2.79 11.63 18.32
C LEU A 327 -1.69 11.16 17.35
N GLY A 328 -0.67 11.98 17.11
CA GLY A 328 0.44 11.66 16.22
C GLY A 328 1.27 10.45 16.69
N ARG A 329 1.52 10.38 18.00
CA ARG A 329 2.27 9.28 18.63
C ARG A 329 1.50 7.97 18.58
N VAL A 330 0.19 8.02 18.84
CA VAL A 330 -0.72 6.86 18.79
C VAL A 330 -0.83 6.33 17.36
N PHE A 331 -1.04 7.19 16.37
CA PHE A 331 -1.04 6.78 14.96
C PHE A 331 0.30 6.20 14.54
N GLY A 332 1.42 6.80 14.96
CA GLY A 332 2.75 6.26 14.69
C GLY A 332 2.92 4.83 15.19
N ILE A 333 2.45 4.53 16.41
CA ILE A 333 2.48 3.17 16.98
C ILE A 333 1.54 2.22 16.24
N ILE A 334 0.29 2.64 15.96
CA ILE A 334 -0.67 1.81 15.22
C ILE A 334 -0.10 1.42 13.86
N PHE A 335 0.38 2.39 13.07
CA PHE A 335 0.97 2.13 11.76
C PHE A 335 2.21 1.24 11.84
N THR A 336 3.10 1.50 12.80
CA THR A 336 4.31 0.69 12.97
C THR A 336 3.97 -0.76 13.28
N ILE A 337 3.09 -1.01 14.24
CA ILE A 337 2.69 -2.38 14.62
C ILE A 337 1.98 -3.07 13.46
N THR A 338 1.01 -2.42 12.84
CA THR A 338 0.22 -3.04 11.76
C THR A 338 1.06 -3.36 10.52
N ILE A 339 1.97 -2.47 10.12
CA ILE A 339 2.83 -2.69 8.94
C ILE A 339 3.91 -3.74 9.21
N LEU A 340 4.46 -3.83 10.43
CA LEU A 340 5.47 -4.83 10.77
C LEU A 340 4.98 -6.28 10.63
N PHE A 341 3.68 -6.53 10.79
CA PHE A 341 3.11 -7.87 10.61
C PHE A 341 3.02 -8.29 9.14
N MET A 342 3.07 -7.36 8.18
CA MET A 342 3.05 -7.70 6.75
C MET A 342 4.30 -8.48 6.31
N PRO A 343 5.56 -8.01 6.50
CA PRO A 343 6.73 -8.78 6.09
C PRO A 343 6.86 -10.13 6.83
N ILE A 344 6.41 -10.20 8.08
CA ILE A 344 6.36 -11.47 8.83
C ILE A 344 5.37 -12.44 8.17
N GLY A 345 4.17 -11.96 7.83
CA GLY A 345 3.18 -12.74 7.11
C GLY A 345 3.67 -13.16 5.72
N THR A 346 4.22 -12.25 4.94
CA THR A 346 4.76 -12.54 3.60
C THR A 346 5.83 -13.62 3.67
N GLY A 347 6.78 -13.52 4.61
CA GLY A 347 7.80 -14.54 4.82
C GLY A 347 7.23 -15.91 5.20
N PHE A 348 6.28 -15.95 6.13
CA PHE A 348 5.61 -17.18 6.55
C PHE A 348 4.83 -17.84 5.40
N PHE A 349 4.00 -17.07 4.71
CA PHE A 349 3.12 -17.59 3.66
C PHE A 349 3.85 -17.93 2.36
N SER A 350 5.05 -17.38 2.13
CA SER A 350 5.89 -17.76 0.98
C SER A 350 6.33 -19.22 1.01
N VAL A 351 6.33 -19.85 2.20
CA VAL A 351 6.67 -21.26 2.40
C VAL A 351 5.42 -22.11 2.62
N ALA A 352 4.38 -21.54 3.24
CA ALA A 352 3.18 -22.28 3.65
C ALA A 352 2.14 -22.45 2.55
N LEU A 353 2.12 -21.58 1.52
CA LEU A 353 1.09 -21.58 0.48
C LEU A 353 1.60 -22.11 -0.85
N ASN A 354 0.71 -22.79 -1.58
CA ASN A 354 0.92 -23.15 -2.97
C ASN A 354 0.17 -22.17 -3.89
N PRO A 355 0.85 -21.39 -4.74
CA PRO A 355 0.22 -20.37 -5.58
C PRO A 355 -0.79 -20.94 -6.61
N ASN A 356 -0.76 -22.24 -6.90
CA ASN A 356 -1.69 -22.88 -7.82
C ASN A 356 -3.03 -23.30 -7.17
N ASN A 357 -3.17 -23.13 -5.87
CA ASN A 357 -4.38 -23.58 -5.17
C ASN A 357 -5.46 -22.49 -5.18
N SER A 358 -6.57 -22.72 -5.88
CA SER A 358 -7.71 -21.81 -5.97
C SER A 358 -8.43 -21.56 -4.62
N PHE A 359 -8.25 -22.46 -3.64
CA PHE A 359 -8.82 -22.30 -2.30
C PHE A 359 -8.00 -21.39 -1.36
N ASN A 360 -6.86 -20.87 -1.78
CA ASN A 360 -6.06 -19.98 -0.95
C ASN A 360 -6.85 -18.77 -0.43
N LEU A 361 -7.64 -18.13 -1.30
CA LEU A 361 -8.45 -16.98 -0.91
C LEU A 361 -9.55 -17.35 0.11
N PHE A 362 -10.10 -18.55 0.01
CA PHE A 362 -11.02 -19.08 1.00
C PHE A 362 -10.34 -19.27 2.37
N ILE A 363 -9.15 -19.85 2.38
CA ILE A 363 -8.38 -20.06 3.61
C ILE A 363 -8.06 -18.72 4.27
N ILE A 364 -7.54 -17.76 3.52
CA ILE A 364 -7.21 -16.42 4.02
C ILE A 364 -8.46 -15.72 4.55
N GLY A 365 -9.55 -15.74 3.80
CA GLY A 365 -10.83 -15.15 4.19
C GLY A 365 -11.39 -15.79 5.47
N SER A 366 -11.30 -17.12 5.60
CA SER A 366 -11.76 -17.83 6.79
C SER A 366 -10.91 -17.48 8.03
N CYS A 367 -9.60 -17.32 7.89
CA CYS A 367 -8.72 -16.88 8.95
C CYS A 367 -9.06 -15.46 9.42
N ILE A 368 -9.27 -14.51 8.49
CA ILE A 368 -9.65 -13.13 8.82
C ILE A 368 -11.00 -13.12 9.54
N THR A 369 -11.99 -13.86 9.02
CA THR A 369 -13.33 -13.92 9.61
C THR A 369 -13.31 -14.53 11.00
N THR A 370 -12.64 -15.67 11.19
CA THR A 370 -12.57 -16.37 12.48
C THR A 370 -11.85 -15.52 13.51
N LEU A 371 -10.71 -14.93 13.13
CA LEU A 371 -9.96 -14.03 13.99
C LEU A 371 -10.83 -12.84 14.44
N SER A 372 -11.54 -12.21 13.50
CA SER A 372 -12.41 -11.09 13.82
C SER A 372 -13.54 -11.49 14.77
N LEU A 373 -14.12 -12.68 14.61
CA LEU A 373 -15.17 -13.18 15.51
C LEU A 373 -14.66 -13.51 16.92
N VAL A 374 -13.42 -14.02 17.04
CA VAL A 374 -12.77 -14.27 18.35
C VAL A 374 -12.58 -12.96 19.13
N PHE A 375 -12.20 -11.88 18.44
CA PHE A 375 -12.03 -10.56 19.08
C PHE A 375 -13.35 -9.83 19.36
N ARG A 376 -14.49 -10.38 18.94
CA ARG A 376 -15.83 -9.82 19.22
C ARG A 376 -16.29 -10.06 20.66
N ILE A 377 -15.68 -11.00 21.35
CA ILE A 377 -15.96 -11.33 22.74
C ILE A 377 -15.18 -10.39 23.68
#